data_ac972bdce311340df72e2fa1a29bba7d
#
_entry.id   ac972bdce311340df72e2fa1a29bba7d
#
_cell.length_a   1.000
_cell.length_b   1.000
_cell.length_c   1.000
_cell.angle_alpha   90.00
_cell.angle_beta   90.00
_cell.angle_gamma   90.00
#
_symmetry.space_group_name_H-M   'P 1'
#
loop_
_entity.id
_entity.type
_entity.pdbx_description
1 polymer ?
#
loop_
_entity_poly.entity_id
_entity_poly.type
_entity_poly.pdbx_seq_one_letter_code
_entity_poly.pdbx_strand_id
1 'polypeptide(L)'
;SYCAQLFKSRVALYEATWLKYFSGTAFVPNGPDWPGAQKEYNKNYEFPSGSVESEIDYFFTQSMEASKEVASNIELTENNMADEIEMSYQEYAIACENNPYLQMFSSVDMSSYNEVLLWRNYNVGLGVPSYYVIAVQEGGGVGYTRGLVDGFLMSNGLPIYDVESGYLGDDYISDVRKK
;
A
#
# COMPACT_ATOMS: atom_id res chain seq x y z
N SER A 1 -15.16 14.56 -4.23
CA SER A 1 -14.15 14.09 -5.18
C SER A 1 -13.64 12.72 -4.74
N TYR A 2 -13.40 11.81 -5.64
CA TYR A 2 -12.93 10.45 -5.34
C TYR A 2 -11.56 10.44 -4.65
N CYS A 3 -10.69 11.39 -4.96
CA CYS A 3 -9.43 11.57 -4.24
C CYS A 3 -9.68 11.81 -2.73
N ALA A 4 -10.63 12.68 -2.36
CA ALA A 4 -10.99 12.91 -0.96
C ALA A 4 -11.58 11.66 -0.29
N GLN A 5 -12.37 10.88 -1.01
CA GLN A 5 -12.92 9.62 -0.50
C GLN A 5 -11.81 8.58 -0.22
N LEU A 6 -10.80 8.47 -1.09
CA LEU A 6 -9.67 7.59 -0.83
C LEU A 6 -8.84 8.04 0.40
N PHE A 7 -8.64 9.34 0.57
CA PHE A 7 -7.99 9.85 1.78
C PHE A 7 -8.84 9.58 3.02
N LYS A 8 -10.16 9.80 2.97
CA LYS A 8 -11.08 9.45 4.05
C LYS A 8 -10.96 7.96 4.41
N SER A 9 -11.00 7.09 3.40
CA SER A 9 -10.86 5.64 3.60
C SER A 9 -9.55 5.29 4.31
N ARG A 10 -8.42 5.83 3.86
CA ARG A 10 -7.11 5.56 4.46
C ARG A 10 -6.99 6.05 5.90
N VAL A 11 -7.47 7.27 6.18
CA VAL A 11 -7.45 7.83 7.54
C VAL A 11 -8.34 7.03 8.47
N ALA A 12 -9.55 6.67 8.03
CA ALA A 12 -10.47 5.86 8.83
C ALA A 12 -9.92 4.45 9.07
N LEU A 13 -9.30 3.82 8.07
CA LEU A 13 -8.66 2.51 8.22
C LEU A 13 -7.51 2.57 9.24
N TYR A 14 -6.68 3.61 9.17
CA TYR A 14 -5.58 3.80 10.10
C TYR A 14 -6.11 3.94 11.54
N GLU A 15 -7.12 4.77 11.76
CA GLU A 15 -7.69 4.97 13.09
C GLU A 15 -8.34 3.70 13.63
N ALA A 16 -9.14 2.99 12.83
CA ALA A 16 -9.75 1.74 13.22
C ALA A 16 -8.71 0.68 13.64
N THR A 17 -7.65 0.54 12.84
CA THR A 17 -6.58 -0.42 13.13
C THR A 17 -5.75 0.00 14.33
N TRP A 18 -5.47 1.29 14.49
CA TRP A 18 -4.79 1.82 15.66
C TRP A 18 -5.58 1.50 16.94
N LEU A 19 -6.86 1.89 16.98
CA LEU A 19 -7.72 1.59 18.13
C LEU A 19 -7.79 0.08 18.41
N LYS A 20 -7.93 -0.74 17.37
CA LYS A 20 -8.02 -2.20 17.50
C LYS A 20 -6.76 -2.84 18.09
N TYR A 21 -5.59 -2.47 17.57
CA TYR A 21 -4.34 -3.12 17.96
C TYR A 21 -3.74 -2.56 19.26
N PHE A 22 -4.07 -1.32 19.59
CA PHE A 22 -3.56 -0.67 20.81
C PHE A 22 -4.62 -0.50 21.90
N SER A 23 -5.81 -1.08 21.75
CA SER A 23 -6.83 -1.11 22.80
C SER A 23 -6.25 -1.64 24.09
N GLY A 24 -6.59 -1.00 25.21
CA GLY A 24 -6.08 -1.36 26.52
C GLY A 24 -4.62 -0.98 26.79
N THR A 25 -4.02 -0.13 25.98
CA THR A 25 -2.67 0.42 26.18
C THR A 25 -2.70 1.94 26.39
N ALA A 26 -1.57 2.51 26.76
CA ALA A 26 -1.40 3.96 26.92
C ALA A 26 -1.59 4.77 25.62
N PHE A 27 -1.66 4.11 24.47
CA PHE A 27 -1.79 4.76 23.16
C PHE A 27 -3.24 5.02 22.73
N VAL A 28 -4.20 4.52 23.51
CA VAL A 28 -5.64 4.69 23.24
C VAL A 28 -6.31 5.40 24.42
N PRO A 29 -7.22 6.34 24.18
CA PRO A 29 -7.96 7.00 25.25
C PRO A 29 -8.56 6.01 26.26
N ASN A 30 -8.51 6.36 27.54
CA ASN A 30 -8.96 5.54 28.67
C ASN A 30 -8.18 4.24 28.88
N GLY A 31 -7.10 4.01 28.15
CA GLY A 31 -6.16 2.92 28.42
C GLY A 31 -5.29 3.20 29.67
N PRO A 32 -4.63 2.15 30.22
CA PRO A 32 -3.70 2.32 31.33
C PRO A 32 -2.61 3.35 31.00
N ASP A 33 -2.35 4.25 31.95
CA ASP A 33 -1.30 5.29 31.81
C ASP A 33 -1.45 6.19 30.57
N TRP A 34 -2.65 6.32 30.02
CA TRP A 34 -2.91 7.23 28.91
C TRP A 34 -2.54 8.67 29.27
N PRO A 35 -1.57 9.30 28.57
CA PRO A 35 -1.10 10.64 28.92
C PRO A 35 -2.18 11.72 28.81
N GLY A 36 -3.20 11.47 27.97
CA GLY A 36 -4.35 12.36 27.79
C GLY A 36 -5.22 12.51 29.03
N ALA A 37 -5.26 11.50 29.92
CA ALA A 37 -6.02 11.53 31.16
C ALA A 37 -5.57 12.65 32.11
N GLN A 38 -4.32 13.13 32.00
CA GLN A 38 -3.77 14.21 32.82
C GLN A 38 -4.21 15.61 32.35
N LYS A 39 -4.90 15.70 31.21
CA LYS A 39 -5.36 16.95 30.63
C LYS A 39 -6.78 17.26 31.11
N GLU A 40 -7.03 18.47 31.61
CA GLU A 40 -8.33 18.86 32.15
C GLU A 40 -9.46 18.70 31.11
N TYR A 41 -9.20 18.97 29.83
CA TYR A 41 -10.18 18.81 28.75
C TYR A 41 -10.51 17.35 28.40
N ASN A 42 -9.72 16.38 28.91
CA ASN A 42 -9.96 14.94 28.73
C ASN A 42 -10.45 14.23 30.00
N LYS A 43 -10.72 14.98 31.08
CA LYS A 43 -11.05 14.42 32.39
C LYS A 43 -12.22 13.44 32.40
N ASN A 44 -13.15 13.63 31.48
CA ASN A 44 -14.32 12.75 31.28
C ASN A 44 -14.40 12.35 29.82
N TYR A 45 -13.28 11.90 29.25
CA TYR A 45 -13.27 11.50 27.84
C TYR A 45 -14.20 10.31 27.61
N GLU A 46 -15.11 10.46 26.68
CA GLU A 46 -15.97 9.40 26.17
C GLU A 46 -15.75 9.27 24.67
N PHE A 47 -15.74 8.05 24.19
CA PHE A 47 -15.68 7.83 22.74
C PHE A 47 -16.97 8.34 22.09
N PRO A 48 -16.89 9.09 20.98
CA PRO A 48 -18.07 9.59 20.27
C PRO A 48 -19.10 8.51 19.94
N SER A 49 -18.66 7.30 19.63
CA SER A 49 -19.52 6.14 19.35
C SER A 49 -19.91 5.34 20.61
N GLY A 50 -19.57 5.82 21.80
CA GLY A 50 -19.94 5.25 23.09
C GLY A 50 -18.91 4.28 23.69
N SER A 51 -18.17 3.54 22.91
CA SER A 51 -17.11 2.64 23.38
C SER A 51 -15.99 2.53 22.34
N VAL A 52 -14.83 2.00 22.75
CA VAL A 52 -13.71 1.77 21.81
C VAL A 52 -14.09 0.77 20.71
N GLU A 53 -14.86 -0.26 21.05
CA GLU A 53 -15.34 -1.26 20.07
C GLU A 53 -16.28 -0.61 19.04
N SER A 54 -17.22 0.21 19.50
CA SER A 54 -18.13 0.93 18.61
C SER A 54 -17.40 1.95 17.74
N GLU A 55 -16.35 2.59 18.26
CA GLU A 55 -15.50 3.51 17.52
C GLU A 55 -14.71 2.80 16.44
N ILE A 56 -14.16 1.61 16.74
CA ILE A 56 -13.48 0.74 15.76
C ILE A 56 -14.43 0.38 14.62
N ASP A 57 -15.63 -0.09 14.93
CA ASP A 57 -16.64 -0.47 13.94
C ASP A 57 -17.09 0.74 13.09
N TYR A 58 -17.25 1.88 13.71
CA TYR A 58 -17.56 3.14 13.03
C TYR A 58 -16.50 3.47 11.99
N PHE A 59 -15.21 3.49 12.35
CA PHE A 59 -14.14 3.84 11.44
C PHE A 59 -13.93 2.78 10.34
N PHE A 60 -14.07 1.49 10.63
CA PHE A 60 -14.06 0.46 9.59
C PHE A 60 -15.20 0.67 8.59
N THR A 61 -16.40 0.98 9.09
CA THR A 61 -17.56 1.27 8.22
C THR A 61 -17.29 2.47 7.33
N GLN A 62 -16.78 3.58 7.90
CA GLN A 62 -16.44 4.77 7.13
C GLN A 62 -15.36 4.49 6.06
N SER A 63 -14.39 3.66 6.38
CA SER A 63 -13.34 3.23 5.43
C SER A 63 -13.94 2.43 4.29
N MET A 64 -14.76 1.43 4.59
CA MET A 64 -15.40 0.57 3.59
C MET A 64 -16.34 1.34 2.65
N GLU A 65 -17.19 2.20 3.21
CA GLU A 65 -18.12 3.01 2.41
C GLU A 65 -17.39 3.94 1.45
N ALA A 66 -16.37 4.64 1.94
CA ALA A 66 -15.58 5.55 1.13
C ALA A 66 -14.79 4.81 0.02
N SER A 67 -14.22 3.65 0.32
CA SER A 67 -13.53 2.81 -0.67
C SER A 67 -14.48 2.28 -1.72
N LYS A 68 -15.65 1.78 -1.29
CA LYS A 68 -16.66 1.22 -2.18
C LYS A 68 -17.19 2.26 -3.17
N GLU A 69 -17.38 3.50 -2.72
CA GLU A 69 -17.81 4.59 -3.60
C GLU A 69 -16.80 4.80 -4.74
N VAL A 70 -15.50 4.79 -4.43
CA VAL A 70 -14.46 4.95 -5.46
C VAL A 70 -14.38 3.73 -6.36
N ALA A 71 -14.29 2.53 -5.79
CA ALA A 71 -14.14 1.29 -6.55
C ALA A 71 -15.33 1.00 -7.49
N SER A 72 -16.52 1.52 -7.17
CA SER A 72 -17.69 1.37 -8.03
C SER A 72 -17.73 2.35 -9.22
N ASN A 73 -16.84 3.35 -9.25
CA ASN A 73 -16.86 4.42 -10.24
C ASN A 73 -15.54 4.60 -11.00
N ILE A 74 -14.48 3.96 -10.54
CA ILE A 74 -13.14 4.05 -11.14
C ILE A 74 -12.70 2.67 -11.56
N GLU A 75 -12.51 2.50 -12.86
CA GLU A 75 -11.94 1.30 -13.45
C GLU A 75 -10.40 1.36 -13.37
N LEU A 76 -9.79 0.26 -12.99
CA LEU A 76 -8.34 0.11 -13.00
C LEU A 76 -7.84 -0.14 -14.41
N THR A 77 -6.61 0.26 -14.68
CA THR A 77 -5.91 -0.08 -15.92
C THR A 77 -5.68 -1.58 -15.95
N GLU A 78 -6.20 -2.26 -16.97
CA GLU A 78 -5.99 -3.70 -17.14
C GLU A 78 -4.54 -3.98 -17.53
N ASN A 79 -3.96 -5.00 -16.90
CA ASN A 79 -2.67 -5.56 -17.28
C ASN A 79 -2.88 -6.95 -17.87
N ASN A 80 -2.89 -7.05 -19.19
CA ASN A 80 -3.15 -8.28 -19.94
C ASN A 80 -1.87 -9.14 -20.12
N MET A 81 -0.76 -8.78 -19.48
CA MET A 81 0.53 -9.44 -19.69
C MET A 81 0.81 -10.60 -18.72
N ALA A 82 -0.13 -10.93 -17.86
CA ALA A 82 0.07 -11.96 -16.81
C ALA A 82 0.23 -13.39 -17.34
N ASP A 83 -0.16 -13.67 -18.60
CA ASP A 83 -0.25 -15.02 -19.14
C ASP A 83 0.97 -15.46 -19.99
N GLU A 84 1.96 -14.59 -20.14
CA GLU A 84 3.09 -14.84 -21.05
C GLU A 84 4.35 -15.29 -20.28
N ILE A 85 4.28 -16.49 -19.69
CA ILE A 85 5.33 -17.03 -18.81
C ILE A 85 6.54 -17.61 -19.56
N GLU A 86 6.45 -17.88 -20.86
CA GLU A 86 7.52 -18.45 -21.68
C GLU A 86 7.95 -17.52 -22.83
N MET A 87 8.52 -16.37 -22.49
CA MET A 87 9.06 -15.43 -23.48
C MET A 87 10.59 -15.53 -23.57
N SER A 88 11.10 -15.36 -24.77
CA SER A 88 12.51 -15.00 -24.97
C SER A 88 12.80 -13.62 -24.36
N TYR A 89 14.07 -13.34 -24.04
CA TYR A 89 14.47 -12.02 -23.52
C TYR A 89 14.02 -10.85 -24.42
N GLN A 90 14.03 -11.04 -25.74
CA GLN A 90 13.62 -10.03 -26.70
C GLN A 90 12.10 -9.79 -26.67
N GLU A 91 11.32 -10.88 -26.65
CA GLU A 91 9.85 -10.80 -26.49
C GLU A 91 9.48 -10.18 -25.17
N TYR A 92 10.16 -10.54 -24.08
CA TYR A 92 9.98 -9.93 -22.76
C TYR A 92 10.26 -8.42 -22.78
N ALA A 93 11.33 -7.98 -23.44
CA ALA A 93 11.66 -6.56 -23.56
C ALA A 93 10.55 -5.78 -24.29
N ILE A 94 10.06 -6.31 -25.41
CA ILE A 94 8.95 -5.71 -26.17
C ILE A 94 7.66 -5.72 -25.34
N ALA A 95 7.40 -6.81 -24.66
CA ALA A 95 6.26 -6.93 -23.76
C ALA A 95 6.31 -5.89 -22.63
N CYS A 96 7.49 -5.69 -22.02
CA CYS A 96 7.67 -4.66 -20.99
C CYS A 96 7.37 -3.25 -21.52
N GLU A 97 7.76 -2.92 -22.75
CA GLU A 97 7.43 -1.63 -23.37
C GLU A 97 5.92 -1.42 -23.53
N ASN A 98 5.18 -2.50 -23.77
CA ASN A 98 3.72 -2.48 -23.93
C ASN A 98 2.97 -2.68 -22.61
N ASN A 99 3.66 -2.86 -21.47
CA ASN A 99 3.03 -3.03 -20.18
C ASN A 99 2.28 -1.76 -19.76
N PRO A 100 0.95 -1.81 -19.56
CA PRO A 100 0.14 -0.63 -19.24
C PRO A 100 0.57 0.04 -17.94
N TYR A 101 1.03 -0.71 -16.95
CA TYR A 101 1.54 -0.14 -15.69
C TYR A 101 2.89 0.56 -15.88
N LEU A 102 3.80 -0.03 -16.67
CA LEU A 102 5.05 0.65 -16.99
C LEU A 102 4.80 1.95 -17.74
N GLN A 103 3.91 1.94 -18.72
CA GLN A 103 3.51 3.13 -19.46
C GLN A 103 2.89 4.19 -18.54
N MET A 104 1.98 3.79 -17.65
CA MET A 104 1.38 4.69 -16.67
C MET A 104 2.44 5.34 -15.76
N PHE A 105 3.30 4.53 -15.12
CA PHE A 105 4.31 5.04 -14.19
C PHE A 105 5.47 5.79 -14.87
N SER A 106 5.70 5.59 -16.15
CA SER A 106 6.69 6.33 -16.93
C SER A 106 6.12 7.59 -17.63
N SER A 107 4.81 7.79 -17.59
CA SER A 107 4.15 8.93 -18.23
C SER A 107 4.52 10.25 -17.55
N VAL A 108 4.77 11.26 -18.37
CA VAL A 108 4.97 12.64 -17.91
C VAL A 108 3.66 13.27 -17.46
N ASP A 109 2.55 12.90 -18.13
CA ASP A 109 1.21 13.35 -17.82
C ASP A 109 0.30 12.14 -17.57
N MET A 110 -0.26 12.06 -16.39
CA MET A 110 -1.13 10.96 -15.97
C MET A 110 -2.62 11.26 -16.14
N SER A 111 -3.00 12.38 -16.77
CA SER A 111 -4.40 12.78 -16.93
C SER A 111 -5.23 11.82 -17.76
N SER A 112 -4.60 10.99 -18.60
CA SER A 112 -5.27 9.97 -19.41
C SER A 112 -5.60 8.68 -18.66
N TYR A 113 -5.06 8.49 -17.45
CA TYR A 113 -5.27 7.29 -16.66
C TYR A 113 -6.34 7.52 -15.57
N ASN A 114 -7.53 6.97 -15.77
CA ASN A 114 -8.68 7.20 -14.89
C ASN A 114 -8.44 6.77 -13.44
N GLU A 115 -7.62 5.75 -13.21
CA GLU A 115 -7.29 5.27 -11.88
C GLU A 115 -6.36 6.22 -11.10
N VAL A 116 -5.66 7.12 -11.77
CA VAL A 116 -4.73 8.05 -11.15
C VAL A 116 -5.48 9.32 -10.73
N LEU A 117 -5.96 9.34 -9.50
CA LEU A 117 -6.79 10.43 -8.99
C LEU A 117 -6.00 11.64 -8.50
N LEU A 118 -4.72 11.44 -8.19
CA LEU A 118 -3.80 12.50 -7.74
C LEU A 118 -2.37 12.09 -8.08
N TRP A 119 -1.64 12.97 -8.76
CA TRP A 119 -0.23 12.76 -9.07
C TRP A 119 0.58 14.03 -8.93
N ARG A 120 1.88 13.89 -8.86
CA ARG A 120 2.83 14.99 -8.89
C ARG A 120 3.61 14.98 -10.20
N ASN A 121 3.50 16.03 -10.98
CA ASN A 121 4.34 16.22 -12.15
C ASN A 121 5.77 16.56 -11.73
N TYR A 122 6.71 15.72 -12.15
CA TYR A 122 8.13 16.03 -12.08
C TYR A 122 8.54 16.67 -13.41
N ASN A 123 8.91 17.93 -13.36
CA ASN A 123 9.28 18.71 -14.55
C ASN A 123 10.41 19.68 -14.17
N VAL A 124 11.59 19.47 -14.77
CA VAL A 124 12.77 20.29 -14.50
C VAL A 124 12.55 21.75 -14.88
N GLY A 125 11.80 22.01 -15.98
CA GLY A 125 11.46 23.37 -16.41
C GLY A 125 10.57 24.14 -15.43
N LEU A 126 9.81 23.42 -14.58
CA LEU A 126 9.00 23.99 -13.50
C LEU A 126 9.72 23.99 -12.14
N GLY A 127 11.00 23.63 -12.09
CA GLY A 127 11.76 23.56 -10.85
C GLY A 127 11.38 22.40 -9.94
N VAL A 128 10.74 21.36 -10.48
CA VAL A 128 10.32 20.15 -9.73
C VAL A 128 11.05 18.92 -10.28
N PRO A 129 12.38 18.77 -10.03
CA PRO A 129 13.12 17.60 -10.50
C PRO A 129 12.84 16.38 -9.63
N SER A 130 13.07 15.19 -10.20
CA SER A 130 13.17 13.94 -9.46
C SER A 130 14.59 13.39 -9.61
N TYR A 131 15.26 13.15 -8.49
CA TYR A 131 16.60 12.54 -8.46
C TYR A 131 16.56 11.07 -8.10
N TYR A 132 15.37 10.51 -7.95
CA TYR A 132 15.22 9.13 -7.49
C TYR A 132 15.84 8.12 -8.45
N VAL A 133 15.66 8.32 -9.76
CA VAL A 133 16.21 7.45 -10.81
C VAL A 133 17.74 7.37 -10.72
N ILE A 134 18.40 8.52 -10.51
CA ILE A 134 19.86 8.58 -10.36
C ILE A 134 20.30 7.79 -9.13
N ALA A 135 19.62 7.96 -7.99
CA ALA A 135 19.94 7.26 -6.75
C ALA A 135 19.81 5.73 -6.89
N VAL A 136 18.84 5.24 -7.68
CA VAL A 136 18.63 3.82 -7.93
C VAL A 136 19.65 3.26 -8.93
N GLN A 137 19.94 4.00 -10.02
CA GLN A 137 20.85 3.56 -11.08
C GLN A 137 22.32 3.60 -10.64
N GLU A 138 22.71 4.60 -9.85
CA GLU A 138 24.10 4.79 -9.40
C GLU A 138 24.43 4.03 -8.10
N GLY A 139 23.52 3.15 -7.64
CA GLY A 139 23.81 2.29 -6.50
C GLY A 139 23.81 3.02 -5.16
N GLY A 140 22.89 3.92 -4.92
CA GLY A 140 22.75 4.68 -3.68
C GLY A 140 22.41 3.88 -2.42
N GLY A 141 22.73 2.59 -2.38
CA GLY A 141 22.47 1.72 -1.24
C GLY A 141 20.98 1.39 -1.04
N VAL A 142 20.15 1.65 -2.04
CA VAL A 142 18.72 1.36 -2.00
C VAL A 142 18.49 -0.11 -2.34
N GLY A 143 17.79 -0.84 -1.49
CA GLY A 143 17.42 -2.23 -1.68
C GLY A 143 16.00 -2.50 -1.21
N TYR A 144 15.51 -3.67 -1.56
CA TYR A 144 14.23 -4.12 -1.06
C TYR A 144 14.32 -4.46 0.43
N THR A 145 13.29 -4.07 1.19
CA THR A 145 13.21 -4.52 2.58
C THR A 145 12.92 -6.02 2.65
N ARG A 146 13.37 -6.67 3.72
CA ARG A 146 13.06 -8.07 3.96
C ARG A 146 11.55 -8.34 3.92
N GLY A 147 10.75 -7.49 4.55
CA GLY A 147 9.30 -7.63 4.57
C GLY A 147 8.65 -7.56 3.20
N LEU A 148 9.19 -6.75 2.27
CA LEU A 148 8.72 -6.73 0.89
C LEU A 148 9.06 -8.06 0.18
N VAL A 149 10.29 -8.56 0.34
CA VAL A 149 10.73 -9.81 -0.29
C VAL A 149 9.93 -11.01 0.23
N ASP A 150 9.65 -11.03 1.52
CA ASP A 150 8.85 -12.09 2.16
C ASP A 150 7.36 -12.04 1.76
N GLY A 151 6.90 -10.92 1.24
CA GLY A 151 5.55 -10.77 0.69
C GLY A 151 5.35 -11.41 -0.69
N PHE A 152 6.42 -11.76 -1.40
CA PHE A 152 6.30 -12.49 -2.66
C PHE A 152 5.89 -13.93 -2.43
N LEU A 153 4.99 -14.43 -3.28
CA LEU A 153 4.57 -15.82 -3.24
C LEU A 153 5.61 -16.74 -3.87
N MET A 154 5.63 -17.98 -3.43
CA MET A 154 6.40 -19.05 -4.06
C MET A 154 5.81 -19.41 -5.42
N SER A 155 6.53 -20.16 -6.24
CA SER A 155 6.08 -20.57 -7.57
C SER A 155 4.76 -21.37 -7.59
N ASN A 156 4.41 -21.98 -6.46
CA ASN A 156 3.13 -22.68 -6.26
C ASN A 156 2.00 -21.77 -5.73
N GLY A 157 2.23 -20.45 -5.66
CA GLY A 157 1.26 -19.47 -5.19
C GLY A 157 1.12 -19.35 -3.67
N LEU A 158 1.90 -20.10 -2.89
CA LEU A 158 1.82 -20.07 -1.44
C LEU A 158 2.81 -19.07 -0.82
N PRO A 159 2.48 -18.43 0.31
CA PRO A 159 3.41 -17.58 1.02
C PRO A 159 4.50 -18.41 1.71
N ILE A 160 5.67 -17.84 1.95
CA ILE A 160 6.86 -18.53 2.49
C ILE A 160 6.63 -19.19 3.88
N TYR A 161 5.67 -18.72 4.63
CA TYR A 161 5.34 -19.26 5.97
C TYR A 161 4.32 -20.42 5.93
N ASP A 162 3.80 -20.77 4.75
CA ASP A 162 2.95 -21.93 4.58
C ASP A 162 3.82 -23.20 4.52
N VAL A 163 3.40 -24.24 5.23
CA VAL A 163 4.15 -25.52 5.33
C VAL A 163 4.28 -26.24 3.98
N GLU A 164 3.35 -26.00 3.07
CA GLU A 164 3.32 -26.59 1.72
C GLU A 164 3.99 -25.68 0.67
N SER A 165 4.52 -24.53 1.09
CA SER A 165 5.17 -23.57 0.18
C SER A 165 6.43 -24.12 -0.49
N GLY A 166 7.10 -25.09 0.15
CA GLY A 166 8.40 -25.58 -0.27
C GLY A 166 9.56 -24.63 0.03
N TYR A 167 9.33 -23.58 0.83
CA TYR A 167 10.39 -22.67 1.25
C TYR A 167 11.37 -23.36 2.22
N LEU A 168 12.64 -23.38 1.87
CA LEU A 168 13.69 -24.07 2.62
C LEU A 168 14.54 -23.14 3.51
N GLY A 169 14.09 -21.92 3.70
CA GLY A 169 14.81 -20.90 4.45
C GLY A 169 15.50 -19.88 3.53
N ASP A 170 16.41 -19.11 4.12
CA ASP A 170 17.09 -18.00 3.44
C ASP A 170 18.31 -18.40 2.64
N ASP A 171 18.47 -19.69 2.36
CA ASP A 171 19.53 -20.14 1.45
C ASP A 171 19.29 -19.56 0.05
N TYR A 172 20.19 -18.69 -0.35
CA TYR A 172 20.11 -17.98 -1.62
C TYR A 172 20.05 -18.92 -2.84
N ILE A 173 20.68 -20.07 -2.76
CA ILE A 173 20.76 -21.02 -3.87
C ILE A 173 19.48 -21.85 -4.00
N SER A 174 18.85 -22.18 -2.88
CA SER A 174 17.64 -23.03 -2.81
C SER A 174 16.33 -22.24 -2.93
N ASP A 175 16.35 -20.92 -2.81
CA ASP A 175 15.15 -20.10 -2.88
C ASP A 175 14.59 -20.04 -4.30
N VAL A 176 13.49 -20.75 -4.52
CA VAL A 176 12.81 -20.85 -5.82
C VAL A 176 12.22 -19.53 -6.33
N ARG A 177 12.08 -18.51 -5.48
CA ARG A 177 11.68 -17.17 -5.91
C ARG A 177 12.69 -16.49 -6.81
N LYS A 178 13.90 -17.03 -6.89
CA LYS A 178 15.01 -16.47 -7.66
C LYS A 178 15.19 -17.11 -9.03
N LYS A 179 14.30 -18.01 -9.40
CA LYS A 179 14.36 -18.70 -10.70
C LYS A 179 13.57 -17.97 -11.76
#